data_73ac550d044a9a88891ae0d75e57a7ee
#
_entry.id   73ac550d044a9a88891ae0d75e57a7ee
#
_cell.length_a   1.000
_cell.length_b   1.000
_cell.length_c   1.000
_cell.angle_alpha   90.00
_cell.angle_beta   90.00
_cell.angle_gamma   90.00
#
_symmetry.space_group_name_H-M   'P 1'
#
loop_
_entity.id
_entity.type
_entity.pdbx_description
1 polymer ?
#
loop_
_entity_poly.entity_id
_entity_poly.type
_entity_poly.pdbx_seq_one_letter_code
_entity_poly.pdbx_strand_id
1 'polypeptide(L)'
;MKITYIHHSAFLVETESAYLLFDYFQRKLPEFSEEKPLYVFASHRHPDHFSKVIFELEEKHPKIHYILAFDIWSKRVPESCKEKTRFLNPGQILDDGTLKVEGFKSTDEGIAFWCSVDGLEIYHAGDLNHWYWDGEDPQWNKNMTKAYREEIAKMHGRKADIAFLPLDPRLGEYFYLGIDDFVKEVDAKRIFPMHFWGEYDVAERLKKMPCSAGYRDRIVEIHEEGEGWEI
;
A
#
# COMPACT_ATOMS: atom_id res chain seq x y z
N MET A 1 -15.64 -8.45 -2.61
CA MET A 1 -14.17 -8.30 -2.64
C MET A 1 -13.59 -9.04 -1.45
N LYS A 2 -12.43 -9.72 -1.63
CA LYS A 2 -11.72 -10.38 -0.53
C LYS A 2 -10.34 -9.75 -0.36
N ILE A 3 -9.93 -9.47 0.88
CA ILE A 3 -8.61 -8.95 1.22
C ILE A 3 -7.92 -9.97 2.10
N THR A 4 -6.64 -10.23 1.84
CA THR A 4 -5.81 -11.11 2.69
C THR A 4 -4.54 -10.35 3.07
N TYR A 5 -4.27 -10.24 4.37
CA TYR A 5 -2.99 -9.75 4.88
C TYR A 5 -1.93 -10.84 4.75
N ILE A 6 -0.83 -10.54 4.11
CA ILE A 6 0.25 -11.51 3.92
C ILE A 6 1.34 -11.29 4.98
N HIS A 7 1.95 -10.13 4.99
CA HIS A 7 3.01 -9.76 5.93
C HIS A 7 3.42 -8.30 5.72
N HIS A 8 3.74 -7.56 6.77
CA HIS A 8 4.26 -6.20 6.74
C HIS A 8 3.35 -5.23 5.97
N SER A 9 3.72 -4.84 4.74
CA SER A 9 2.89 -4.03 3.83
C SER A 9 2.29 -4.85 2.68
N ALA A 10 2.44 -6.19 2.73
CA ALA A 10 1.96 -7.08 1.68
C ALA A 10 0.50 -7.48 1.89
N PHE A 11 -0.34 -7.17 0.90
CA PHE A 11 -1.74 -7.55 0.84
C PHE A 11 -2.10 -8.16 -0.51
N LEU A 12 -2.98 -9.15 -0.50
CA LEU A 12 -3.65 -9.66 -1.69
C LEU A 12 -5.11 -9.19 -1.67
N VAL A 13 -5.52 -8.49 -2.70
CA VAL A 13 -6.91 -8.07 -2.91
C VAL A 13 -7.48 -8.85 -4.09
N GLU A 14 -8.55 -9.58 -3.87
CA GLU A 14 -9.34 -10.23 -4.90
C GLU A 14 -10.58 -9.41 -5.20
N THR A 15 -10.72 -8.99 -6.46
CA THR A 15 -11.90 -8.33 -7.00
C THR A 15 -12.68 -9.28 -7.92
N GLU A 16 -13.73 -8.80 -8.58
CA GLU A 16 -14.48 -9.60 -9.54
C GLU A 16 -13.58 -9.99 -10.74
N SER A 17 -12.83 -9.04 -11.30
CA SER A 17 -12.07 -9.21 -12.53
C SER A 17 -10.58 -9.45 -12.35
N ALA A 18 -9.99 -9.19 -11.18
CA ALA A 18 -8.55 -9.21 -10.99
C ALA A 18 -8.10 -9.58 -9.59
N TYR A 19 -6.80 -9.94 -9.47
CA TYR A 19 -6.06 -9.99 -8.23
C TYR A 19 -5.03 -8.84 -8.21
N LEU A 20 -4.93 -8.13 -7.08
CA LEU A 20 -3.93 -7.11 -6.83
C LEU A 20 -3.06 -7.55 -5.65
N LEU A 21 -1.79 -7.79 -5.89
CA LEU A 21 -0.80 -8.20 -4.89
C LEU A 21 0.18 -7.06 -4.66
N PHE A 22 0.10 -6.43 -3.49
CA PHE A 22 0.94 -5.29 -3.12
C PHE A 22 2.14 -5.73 -2.28
N ASP A 23 3.30 -5.16 -2.56
CA ASP A 23 4.55 -5.19 -1.79
C ASP A 23 4.93 -6.59 -1.24
N TYR A 24 4.72 -7.63 -2.06
CA TYR A 24 5.03 -9.00 -1.69
C TYR A 24 6.53 -9.28 -1.80
N PHE A 25 7.13 -9.71 -0.71
CA PHE A 25 8.56 -10.02 -0.68
C PHE A 25 8.89 -11.36 -0.01
N GLN A 26 7.96 -11.92 0.78
CA GLN A 26 8.12 -13.20 1.46
C GLN A 26 6.78 -13.76 1.97
N ARG A 27 6.81 -14.92 2.55
CA ARG A 27 5.68 -15.70 3.08
C ARG A 27 4.93 -16.49 2.00
N LYS A 28 4.06 -17.36 2.48
CA LYS A 28 3.21 -18.16 1.60
C LYS A 28 1.98 -17.36 1.18
N LEU A 29 1.73 -17.30 -0.12
CA LEU A 29 0.48 -16.76 -0.63
C LEU A 29 -0.66 -17.78 -0.45
N PRO A 30 -1.90 -17.32 -0.26
CA PRO A 30 -3.08 -18.19 -0.37
C PRO A 30 -3.18 -18.73 -1.80
N GLU A 31 -3.90 -19.83 -1.97
CA GLU A 31 -4.25 -20.32 -3.31
C GLU A 31 -5.32 -19.40 -3.92
N PHE A 32 -5.13 -19.03 -5.18
CA PHE A 32 -6.06 -18.24 -5.97
C PHE A 32 -6.06 -18.66 -7.43
N SER A 33 -7.13 -18.35 -8.15
CA SER A 33 -7.37 -18.81 -9.51
C SER A 33 -6.38 -18.19 -10.52
N GLU A 34 -5.94 -18.99 -11.50
CA GLU A 34 -5.14 -18.52 -12.64
C GLU A 34 -6.00 -17.89 -13.75
N GLU A 35 -7.33 -17.89 -13.61
CA GLU A 35 -8.24 -17.42 -14.65
C GLU A 35 -8.30 -15.89 -14.74
N LYS A 36 -8.17 -15.21 -13.60
CA LYS A 36 -8.13 -13.75 -13.53
C LYS A 36 -6.69 -13.22 -13.71
N PRO A 37 -6.50 -12.02 -14.27
CA PRO A 37 -5.19 -11.38 -14.26
C PRO A 37 -4.71 -11.11 -12.82
N LEU A 38 -3.42 -11.25 -12.62
CA LEU A 38 -2.72 -10.91 -11.38
C LEU A 38 -1.85 -9.69 -11.62
N TYR A 39 -2.15 -8.60 -10.94
CA TYR A 39 -1.32 -7.40 -10.91
C TYR A 39 -0.45 -7.40 -9.66
N VAL A 40 0.87 -7.39 -9.85
CA VAL A 40 1.86 -7.38 -8.78
C VAL A 40 2.48 -6.00 -8.69
N PHE A 41 2.34 -5.38 -7.54
CA PHE A 41 2.84 -4.04 -7.27
C PHE A 41 4.06 -4.09 -6.35
N ALA A 42 5.03 -3.22 -6.60
CA ALA A 42 6.08 -2.92 -5.63
C ALA A 42 6.26 -1.41 -5.55
N SER A 43 6.02 -0.87 -4.36
CA SER A 43 5.97 0.58 -4.11
C SER A 43 7.34 1.23 -4.15
N HIS A 44 8.40 0.49 -3.83
CA HIS A 44 9.79 0.94 -3.90
C HIS A 44 10.79 -0.22 -3.78
N ARG A 45 12.08 0.09 -3.85
CA ARG A 45 13.17 -0.89 -3.96
C ARG A 45 13.62 -1.55 -2.65
N HIS A 46 13.13 -1.14 -1.48
CA HIS A 46 13.54 -1.70 -0.18
C HIS A 46 13.17 -3.19 -0.08
N PRO A 47 13.95 -4.00 0.66
CA PRO A 47 13.80 -5.46 0.66
C PRO A 47 12.52 -5.95 1.34
N ASP A 48 11.86 -5.12 2.12
CA ASP A 48 10.58 -5.37 2.79
C ASP A 48 9.35 -4.95 1.97
N HIS A 49 9.58 -4.41 0.75
CA HIS A 49 8.55 -4.06 -0.24
C HIS A 49 8.81 -4.68 -1.62
N PHE A 50 10.06 -5.03 -1.93
CA PHE A 50 10.41 -5.63 -3.20
C PHE A 50 11.40 -6.78 -3.05
N SER A 51 11.01 -7.96 -3.53
CA SER A 51 11.86 -9.12 -3.68
C SER A 51 11.71 -9.73 -5.07
N LYS A 52 12.76 -10.38 -5.60
CA LYS A 52 12.69 -11.07 -6.87
C LYS A 52 11.74 -12.28 -6.87
N VAL A 53 11.29 -12.71 -5.70
CA VAL A 53 10.30 -13.79 -5.55
C VAL A 53 8.99 -13.50 -6.30
N ILE A 54 8.65 -12.22 -6.51
CA ILE A 54 7.46 -11.84 -7.30
C ILE A 54 7.52 -12.39 -8.73
N PHE A 55 8.71 -12.52 -9.31
CA PHE A 55 8.87 -13.01 -10.69
C PHE A 55 8.71 -14.54 -10.82
N GLU A 56 8.84 -15.28 -9.72
CA GLU A 56 8.57 -16.71 -9.68
C GLU A 56 7.08 -17.03 -9.86
N LEU A 57 6.22 -16.04 -9.59
CA LEU A 57 4.76 -16.18 -9.76
C LEU A 57 4.36 -16.34 -11.23
N GLU A 58 5.20 -15.92 -12.20
CA GLU A 58 4.94 -16.04 -13.63
C GLU A 58 4.71 -17.50 -14.06
N GLU A 59 5.41 -18.46 -13.44
CA GLU A 59 5.27 -19.88 -13.76
C GLU A 59 3.85 -20.41 -13.50
N LYS A 60 3.17 -19.84 -12.50
CA LYS A 60 1.82 -20.27 -12.09
C LYS A 60 0.71 -19.36 -12.61
N HIS A 61 1.04 -18.10 -12.92
CA HIS A 61 0.06 -17.09 -13.32
C HIS A 61 0.45 -16.49 -14.67
N PRO A 62 0.04 -17.11 -15.80
CA PRO A 62 0.41 -16.63 -17.13
C PRO A 62 -0.14 -15.23 -17.46
N LYS A 63 -1.27 -14.83 -16.83
CA LYS A 63 -1.88 -13.52 -16.97
C LYS A 63 -1.35 -12.53 -15.91
N ILE A 64 -0.05 -12.61 -15.57
CA ILE A 64 0.58 -11.73 -14.61
C ILE A 64 1.04 -10.42 -15.25
N HIS A 65 0.89 -9.32 -14.53
CA HIS A 65 1.38 -7.99 -14.86
C HIS A 65 2.13 -7.42 -13.67
N TYR A 66 3.27 -6.77 -13.90
CA TYR A 66 4.06 -6.12 -12.85
C TYR A 66 3.97 -4.62 -13.01
N ILE A 67 3.61 -3.91 -11.93
CA ILE A 67 3.58 -2.46 -11.85
C ILE A 67 4.54 -2.05 -10.74
N LEU A 68 5.74 -1.64 -11.16
CA LEU A 68 6.86 -1.39 -10.27
C LEU A 68 7.14 0.12 -10.18
N ALA A 69 7.51 0.59 -9.01
CA ALA A 69 7.96 1.97 -8.85
C ALA A 69 9.22 2.26 -9.67
N PHE A 70 9.37 3.49 -10.09
CA PHE A 70 10.46 3.98 -10.95
C PHE A 70 11.87 3.78 -10.36
N ASP A 71 11.99 3.70 -9.04
CA ASP A 71 13.27 3.49 -8.33
C ASP A 71 13.73 2.03 -8.32
N ILE A 72 12.85 1.09 -8.71
CA ILE A 72 13.20 -0.30 -8.95
C ILE A 72 13.88 -0.41 -10.31
N TRP A 73 15.17 -0.72 -10.31
CA TRP A 73 15.96 -0.73 -11.53
C TRP A 73 15.52 -1.84 -12.50
N SER A 74 15.32 -1.49 -13.77
CA SER A 74 14.91 -2.43 -14.83
C SER A 74 15.83 -3.66 -14.96
N LYS A 75 17.12 -3.54 -14.61
CA LYS A 75 18.07 -4.67 -14.58
C LYS A 75 17.75 -5.74 -13.51
N ARG A 76 16.86 -5.42 -12.54
CA ARG A 76 16.38 -6.39 -11.54
C ARG A 76 15.26 -7.26 -12.06
N VAL A 77 14.63 -6.87 -13.18
CA VAL A 77 13.54 -7.61 -13.83
C VAL A 77 14.15 -8.68 -14.76
N PRO A 78 13.78 -9.97 -14.60
CA PRO A 78 14.17 -11.03 -15.53
C PRO A 78 13.71 -10.72 -16.95
N GLU A 79 14.45 -11.20 -17.96
CA GLU A 79 14.14 -10.96 -19.37
C GLU A 79 12.73 -11.42 -19.74
N SER A 80 12.31 -12.60 -19.25
CA SER A 80 10.96 -13.17 -19.47
C SER A 80 9.83 -12.27 -18.95
N CYS A 81 10.07 -11.50 -17.90
CA CYS A 81 9.05 -10.65 -17.25
C CYS A 81 9.01 -9.21 -17.81
N LYS A 82 9.99 -8.80 -18.65
CA LYS A 82 10.11 -7.41 -19.08
C LYS A 82 8.88 -6.89 -19.84
N GLU A 83 8.33 -7.67 -20.75
CA GLU A 83 7.16 -7.28 -21.54
C GLU A 83 5.90 -7.13 -20.69
N LYS A 84 5.83 -7.85 -19.57
CA LYS A 84 4.74 -7.80 -18.58
C LYS A 84 4.95 -6.74 -17.51
N THR A 85 6.09 -6.02 -17.53
CA THR A 85 6.46 -5.04 -16.52
C THR A 85 6.22 -3.61 -17.02
N ARG A 86 5.59 -2.82 -16.18
CA ARG A 86 5.47 -1.37 -16.36
C ARG A 86 6.08 -0.66 -15.15
N PHE A 87 6.84 0.38 -15.40
CA PHE A 87 7.37 1.25 -14.34
C PHE A 87 6.50 2.49 -14.24
N LEU A 88 6.12 2.83 -13.02
CA LEU A 88 5.25 3.97 -12.74
C LEU A 88 6.01 5.05 -11.99
N ASN A 89 5.92 6.29 -12.48
CA ASN A 89 6.46 7.47 -11.81
C ASN A 89 5.36 8.23 -11.07
N PRO A 90 5.72 9.09 -10.08
CA PRO A 90 4.75 9.99 -9.46
C PRO A 90 4.01 10.83 -10.50
N GLY A 91 2.68 10.92 -10.37
CA GLY A 91 1.81 11.67 -11.28
C GLY A 91 1.49 10.96 -12.59
N GLN A 92 2.05 9.78 -12.85
CA GLN A 92 1.68 8.97 -14.02
C GLN A 92 0.43 8.14 -13.76
N ILE A 93 -0.29 7.87 -14.84
CA ILE A 93 -1.46 6.98 -14.87
C ILE A 93 -1.19 5.88 -15.88
N LEU A 94 -1.44 4.63 -15.46
CA LEU A 94 -1.55 3.47 -16.33
C LEU A 94 -3.01 3.04 -16.36
N ASP A 95 -3.51 2.66 -17.54
CA ASP A 95 -4.87 2.17 -17.72
C ASP A 95 -4.83 1.11 -18.82
N ASP A 96 -5.26 -0.12 -18.51
CA ASP A 96 -5.32 -1.22 -19.47
C ASP A 96 -6.76 -1.68 -19.76
N GLY A 97 -7.74 -0.92 -19.27
CA GLY A 97 -9.17 -1.21 -19.41
C GLY A 97 -9.75 -2.11 -18.32
N THR A 98 -8.93 -2.88 -17.59
CA THR A 98 -9.33 -3.66 -16.42
C THR A 98 -8.97 -2.92 -15.14
N LEU A 99 -7.74 -2.40 -15.10
CA LEU A 99 -7.17 -1.71 -13.96
C LEU A 99 -6.63 -0.34 -14.40
N LYS A 100 -7.00 0.70 -13.67
CA LYS A 100 -6.37 2.01 -13.77
C LYS A 100 -5.58 2.28 -12.49
N VAL A 101 -4.33 2.72 -12.64
CA VAL A 101 -3.41 3.00 -11.53
C VAL A 101 -2.80 4.37 -11.69
N GLU A 102 -2.86 5.18 -10.63
CA GLU A 102 -2.17 6.47 -10.53
C GLU A 102 -1.10 6.38 -9.43
N GLY A 103 0.11 6.90 -9.71
CA GLY A 103 1.23 6.95 -8.77
C GLY A 103 1.31 8.29 -8.03
N PHE A 104 1.52 8.25 -6.71
CA PHE A 104 1.78 9.42 -5.87
C PHE A 104 3.20 9.32 -5.30
N LYS A 105 3.86 10.47 -5.10
CA LYS A 105 5.23 10.50 -4.61
C LYS A 105 5.29 10.08 -3.13
N SER A 106 6.13 9.11 -2.81
CA SER A 106 6.39 8.77 -1.41
C SER A 106 7.20 9.85 -0.68
N THR A 107 7.07 9.90 0.64
CA THR A 107 7.89 10.70 1.54
C THR A 107 9.14 9.96 2.02
N ASP A 108 9.24 8.67 1.69
CA ASP A 108 10.46 7.87 1.77
C ASP A 108 10.97 7.62 0.35
N GLU A 109 10.90 6.40 -0.17
CA GLU A 109 11.28 6.06 -1.54
C GLU A 109 10.07 5.60 -2.36
N GLY A 110 10.17 5.66 -3.70
CA GLY A 110 9.18 5.16 -4.63
C GLY A 110 7.86 5.92 -4.65
N ILE A 111 6.74 5.19 -4.65
CA ILE A 111 5.39 5.71 -4.87
C ILE A 111 4.33 5.01 -4.03
N ALA A 112 3.23 5.73 -3.78
CA ALA A 112 1.95 5.14 -3.42
C ALA A 112 1.11 4.88 -4.66
N PHE A 113 0.16 3.95 -4.58
CA PHE A 113 -0.72 3.57 -5.68
C PHE A 113 -2.18 3.91 -5.36
N TRP A 114 -2.86 4.52 -6.32
CA TRP A 114 -4.31 4.63 -6.34
C TRP A 114 -4.85 3.78 -7.49
N CYS A 115 -5.57 2.72 -7.17
CA CYS A 115 -6.08 1.73 -8.11
C CYS A 115 -7.60 1.84 -8.24
N SER A 116 -8.10 1.92 -9.49
CA SER A 116 -9.52 1.82 -9.79
C SER A 116 -9.77 0.53 -10.58
N VAL A 117 -10.61 -0.36 -10.06
CA VAL A 117 -10.94 -1.67 -10.64
C VAL A 117 -12.35 -2.10 -10.21
N ASP A 118 -13.17 -2.60 -11.12
CA ASP A 118 -14.55 -3.06 -10.84
C ASP A 118 -15.43 -2.02 -10.12
N GLY A 119 -15.18 -0.72 -10.37
CA GLY A 119 -15.86 0.38 -9.68
C GLY A 119 -15.42 0.60 -8.23
N LEU A 120 -14.36 -0.08 -7.78
CA LEU A 120 -13.72 0.08 -6.47
C LEU A 120 -12.52 1.00 -6.57
N GLU A 121 -12.30 1.81 -5.54
CA GLU A 121 -11.14 2.68 -5.36
C GLU A 121 -10.27 2.15 -4.21
N ILE A 122 -9.06 1.72 -4.53
CA ILE A 122 -8.13 1.06 -3.60
C ILE A 122 -6.85 1.88 -3.55
N TYR A 123 -6.47 2.32 -2.36
CA TYR A 123 -5.24 3.05 -2.11
C TYR A 123 -4.24 2.20 -1.33
N HIS A 124 -3.00 2.14 -1.80
CA HIS A 124 -1.87 1.53 -1.08
C HIS A 124 -0.75 2.55 -0.95
N ALA A 125 -0.46 2.95 0.26
CA ALA A 125 0.48 4.04 0.54
C ALA A 125 1.95 3.69 0.23
N GLY A 126 2.31 2.39 0.14
CA GLY A 126 3.74 2.05 0.27
C GLY A 126 4.28 2.71 1.53
N ASP A 127 5.38 3.43 1.41
CA ASP A 127 5.97 4.21 2.52
C ASP A 127 5.68 5.72 2.42
N LEU A 128 4.60 6.10 1.72
CA LEU A 128 4.07 7.45 1.82
C LEU A 128 3.39 7.61 3.18
N ASN A 129 4.11 8.20 4.14
CA ASN A 129 3.67 8.37 5.52
C ASN A 129 4.20 9.68 6.12
N HIS A 130 3.60 10.12 7.22
CA HIS A 130 4.09 11.23 8.03
C HIS A 130 5.17 10.72 9.00
N TRP A 131 6.39 10.53 8.48
CA TRP A 131 7.53 10.02 9.23
C TRP A 131 8.07 11.10 10.21
N TYR A 132 7.37 11.28 11.32
CA TYR A 132 7.81 12.18 12.38
C TYR A 132 8.58 11.38 13.45
N TRP A 133 9.88 11.60 13.57
CA TRP A 133 10.74 10.88 14.51
C TRP A 133 11.04 11.73 15.73
N ASP A 134 10.83 11.16 16.93
CA ASP A 134 11.29 11.80 18.17
C ASP A 134 12.82 11.83 18.20
N GLY A 135 13.37 12.98 18.60
CA GLY A 135 14.83 13.19 18.64
C GLY A 135 15.49 13.51 17.30
N GLU A 136 14.75 13.53 16.18
CA GLU A 136 15.25 14.01 14.89
C GLU A 136 15.31 15.55 14.87
N ASP A 137 16.11 16.12 13.95
CA ASP A 137 16.21 17.56 13.77
C ASP A 137 14.80 18.18 13.56
N PRO A 138 14.43 19.23 14.33
CA PRO A 138 13.10 19.85 14.22
C PRO A 138 12.80 20.39 12.82
N GLN A 139 13.82 20.85 12.07
CA GLN A 139 13.63 21.32 10.70
C GLN A 139 13.37 20.15 9.75
N TRP A 140 14.02 19.01 9.98
CA TRP A 140 13.76 17.78 9.22
C TRP A 140 12.30 17.34 9.41
N ASN A 141 11.82 17.23 10.66
CA ASN A 141 10.44 16.87 10.97
C ASN A 141 9.44 17.86 10.37
N LYS A 142 9.74 19.16 10.39
CA LYS A 142 8.89 20.18 9.75
C LYS A 142 8.82 20.00 8.22
N ASN A 143 9.94 19.68 7.59
CA ASN A 143 10.00 19.45 6.15
C ASN A 143 9.23 18.17 5.78
N MET A 144 9.36 17.10 6.56
CA MET A 144 8.64 15.84 6.42
C MET A 144 7.13 16.06 6.54
N THR A 145 6.70 16.76 7.58
CA THR A 145 5.27 17.13 7.77
C THR A 145 4.72 17.86 6.55
N LYS A 146 5.48 18.84 6.05
CA LYS A 146 5.09 19.61 4.86
C LYS A 146 5.00 18.72 3.63
N ALA A 147 6.03 17.92 3.37
CA ALA A 147 6.08 17.03 2.19
C ALA A 147 4.92 16.02 2.18
N TYR A 148 4.64 15.40 3.33
CA TYR A 148 3.53 14.47 3.45
C TYR A 148 2.18 15.13 3.17
N ARG A 149 1.91 16.26 3.83
CA ARG A 149 0.64 16.98 3.67
C ARG A 149 0.44 17.53 2.28
N GLU A 150 1.49 18.03 1.63
CA GLU A 150 1.43 18.47 0.23
C GLU A 150 1.11 17.31 -0.72
N GLU A 151 1.61 16.10 -0.44
CA GLU A 151 1.34 14.97 -1.30
C GLU A 151 -0.09 14.43 -1.13
N ILE A 152 -0.55 14.23 0.11
CA ILE A 152 -1.91 13.75 0.36
C ILE A 152 -2.99 14.77 -0.05
N ALA A 153 -2.68 16.07 -0.01
CA ALA A 153 -3.59 17.12 -0.49
C ALA A 153 -3.95 16.99 -1.97
N LYS A 154 -3.12 16.35 -2.78
CA LYS A 154 -3.43 16.03 -4.20
C LYS A 154 -4.62 15.06 -4.34
N MET A 155 -4.92 14.33 -3.27
CA MET A 155 -6.05 13.38 -3.19
C MET A 155 -7.28 13.98 -2.49
N HIS A 156 -7.26 15.30 -2.21
CA HIS A 156 -8.35 15.98 -1.49
C HIS A 156 -9.72 15.68 -2.10
N GLY A 157 -10.66 15.25 -1.24
CA GLY A 157 -12.03 14.94 -1.63
C GLY A 157 -12.23 13.60 -2.35
N ARG A 158 -11.16 12.85 -2.63
CA ARG A 158 -11.30 11.47 -3.17
C ARG A 158 -11.91 10.56 -2.12
N LYS A 159 -12.54 9.48 -2.61
CA LYS A 159 -13.13 8.43 -1.77
C LYS A 159 -12.44 7.11 -2.08
N ALA A 160 -11.88 6.46 -1.07
CA ALA A 160 -11.32 5.14 -1.16
C ALA A 160 -12.26 4.11 -0.51
N ASP A 161 -12.55 3.01 -1.21
CA ASP A 161 -13.23 1.89 -0.60
C ASP A 161 -12.31 1.21 0.41
N ILE A 162 -11.04 1.08 0.04
CA ILE A 162 -9.97 0.49 0.86
C ILE A 162 -8.74 1.40 0.83
N ALA A 163 -8.15 1.65 2.01
CA ALA A 163 -6.86 2.30 2.13
C ALA A 163 -5.92 1.47 3.01
N PHE A 164 -4.77 1.09 2.46
CA PHE A 164 -3.66 0.46 3.18
C PHE A 164 -2.68 1.57 3.58
N LEU A 165 -2.52 1.79 4.89
CA LEU A 165 -1.78 2.94 5.42
C LEU A 165 -0.75 2.51 6.46
N PRO A 166 0.49 3.03 6.42
CA PRO A 166 1.46 2.76 7.46
C PRO A 166 0.97 3.23 8.84
N LEU A 167 1.16 2.35 9.83
CA LEU A 167 0.92 2.63 11.24
C LEU A 167 2.11 2.08 12.03
N ASP A 168 3.24 2.78 11.95
CA ASP A 168 4.53 2.30 12.43
C ASP A 168 4.75 2.63 13.91
N PRO A 169 4.77 1.63 14.80
CA PRO A 169 4.95 1.84 16.23
C PRO A 169 6.32 2.41 16.61
N ARG A 170 7.34 2.30 15.74
CA ARG A 170 8.67 2.87 15.96
C ARG A 170 8.67 4.40 16.04
N LEU A 171 7.63 5.05 15.50
CA LEU A 171 7.43 6.50 15.61
C LEU A 171 7.00 6.96 17.01
N GLY A 172 6.86 6.03 17.99
CA GLY A 172 6.52 6.36 19.36
C GLY A 172 5.19 7.08 19.50
N GLU A 173 5.17 8.25 20.11
CA GLU A 173 3.94 9.04 20.32
C GLU A 173 3.34 9.60 19.02
N TYR A 174 4.11 9.60 17.92
CA TYR A 174 3.73 10.16 16.61
C TYR A 174 3.20 9.13 15.61
N PHE A 175 3.11 7.85 16.00
CA PHE A 175 2.75 6.74 15.11
C PHE A 175 1.44 6.91 14.35
N TYR A 176 0.50 7.67 14.88
CA TYR A 176 -0.84 7.89 14.35
C TYR A 176 -0.92 9.00 13.28
N LEU A 177 0.09 9.87 13.20
CA LEU A 177 0.01 11.11 12.41
C LEU A 177 -0.29 10.88 10.92
N GLY A 178 0.27 9.82 10.33
CA GLY A 178 0.05 9.51 8.92
C GLY A 178 -1.43 9.26 8.62
N ILE A 179 -2.07 8.36 9.38
CA ILE A 179 -3.49 8.05 9.21
C ILE A 179 -4.36 9.26 9.55
N ASP A 180 -4.05 9.97 10.66
CA ASP A 180 -4.84 11.12 11.12
C ASP A 180 -4.83 12.28 10.11
N ASP A 181 -3.71 12.54 9.45
CA ASP A 181 -3.64 13.54 8.38
C ASP A 181 -4.31 13.03 7.09
N PHE A 182 -4.12 11.76 6.71
CA PHE A 182 -4.71 11.19 5.50
C PHE A 182 -6.24 11.27 5.49
N VAL A 183 -6.90 10.91 6.58
CA VAL A 183 -8.37 10.90 6.66
C VAL A 183 -9.01 12.30 6.63
N LYS A 184 -8.22 13.37 6.77
CA LYS A 184 -8.67 14.76 6.57
C LYS A 184 -8.81 15.11 5.10
N GLU A 185 -8.04 14.44 4.24
CA GLU A 185 -8.02 14.67 2.80
C GLU A 185 -8.87 13.66 2.03
N VAL A 186 -8.85 12.38 2.46
CA VAL A 186 -9.46 11.25 1.77
C VAL A 186 -10.53 10.58 2.63
N ASP A 187 -11.72 10.37 2.07
CA ASP A 187 -12.79 9.61 2.72
C ASP A 187 -12.61 8.11 2.47
N ALA A 188 -11.85 7.43 3.34
CA ALA A 188 -11.64 5.99 3.27
C ALA A 188 -12.73 5.23 4.04
N LYS A 189 -13.42 4.26 3.37
CA LYS A 189 -14.46 3.43 4.01
C LYS A 189 -13.88 2.40 4.97
N ARG A 190 -12.73 1.81 4.60
CA ARG A 190 -11.96 0.85 5.43
C ARG A 190 -10.49 1.21 5.38
N ILE A 191 -9.84 1.17 6.53
CA ILE A 191 -8.41 1.46 6.70
C ILE A 191 -7.75 0.19 7.23
N PHE A 192 -6.83 -0.36 6.45
CA PHE A 192 -5.99 -1.48 6.84
C PHE A 192 -4.61 -0.93 7.24
N PRO A 193 -4.27 -0.98 8.52
CA PRO A 193 -2.93 -0.64 8.97
C PRO A 193 -1.90 -1.60 8.37
N MET A 194 -0.73 -1.08 8.04
CA MET A 194 0.41 -1.86 7.58
C MET A 194 1.71 -1.30 8.18
N HIS A 195 2.85 -1.92 7.90
CA HIS A 195 4.17 -1.47 8.36
C HIS A 195 4.31 -1.45 9.89
N PHE A 196 3.62 -2.33 10.60
CA PHE A 196 3.57 -2.35 12.07
C PHE A 196 4.51 -3.38 12.71
N TRP A 197 5.41 -4.01 11.95
CA TRP A 197 6.51 -4.87 12.44
C TRP A 197 6.08 -6.01 13.37
N GLY A 198 4.86 -6.55 13.20
CA GLY A 198 4.33 -7.60 14.04
C GLY A 198 3.72 -7.12 15.37
N GLU A 199 3.65 -5.81 15.61
CA GLU A 199 2.93 -5.23 16.74
C GLU A 199 1.43 -5.12 16.40
N TYR A 200 0.73 -6.24 16.45
CA TYR A 200 -0.69 -6.35 16.05
C TYR A 200 -1.65 -5.51 16.89
N ASP A 201 -1.26 -5.12 18.11
CA ASP A 201 -2.04 -4.26 19.00
C ASP A 201 -2.05 -2.77 18.59
N VAL A 202 -1.22 -2.37 17.63
CA VAL A 202 -1.07 -0.96 17.25
C VAL A 202 -2.38 -0.35 16.74
N ALA A 203 -3.20 -1.11 16.01
CA ALA A 203 -4.51 -0.65 15.56
C ALA A 203 -5.46 -0.37 16.73
N GLU A 204 -5.50 -1.27 17.72
CA GLU A 204 -6.28 -1.08 18.95
C GLU A 204 -5.80 0.15 19.74
N ARG A 205 -4.47 0.35 19.80
CA ARG A 205 -3.87 1.55 20.42
C ARG A 205 -4.37 2.83 19.76
N LEU A 206 -4.34 2.89 18.42
CA LEU A 206 -4.86 4.05 17.67
C LEU A 206 -6.35 4.25 17.93
N LYS A 207 -7.17 3.20 17.90
CA LYS A 207 -8.62 3.29 18.14
C LYS A 207 -8.98 3.85 19.52
N LYS A 208 -8.11 3.69 20.52
CA LYS A 208 -8.27 4.24 21.87
C LYS A 208 -7.89 5.72 21.98
N MET A 209 -7.18 6.26 21.01
CA MET A 209 -6.76 7.68 21.03
C MET A 209 -7.93 8.62 20.74
N PRO A 210 -7.99 9.80 21.38
CA PRO A 210 -9.03 10.80 21.10
C PRO A 210 -9.07 11.28 19.65
N CYS A 211 -7.91 11.39 18.97
CA CYS A 211 -7.83 11.85 17.58
C CYS A 211 -8.59 10.93 16.62
N SER A 212 -8.63 9.62 16.89
CA SER A 212 -9.30 8.65 16.02
C SER A 212 -10.83 8.62 16.15
N ALA A 213 -11.43 9.41 17.04
CA ALA A 213 -12.88 9.36 17.33
C ALA A 213 -13.78 9.45 16.08
N GLY A 214 -13.36 10.20 15.06
CA GLY A 214 -14.11 10.37 13.81
C GLY A 214 -13.94 9.25 12.78
N TYR A 215 -12.96 8.35 12.96
CA TYR A 215 -12.62 7.31 11.97
C TYR A 215 -12.24 5.94 12.54
N ARG A 216 -12.22 5.78 13.87
CA ARG A 216 -11.80 4.53 14.54
C ARG A 216 -12.57 3.30 14.08
N ASP A 217 -13.86 3.44 13.76
CA ASP A 217 -14.72 2.33 13.33
C ASP A 217 -14.41 1.86 11.91
N ARG A 218 -13.62 2.63 11.17
CA ARG A 218 -13.13 2.29 9.83
C ARG A 218 -11.81 1.51 9.87
N ILE A 219 -11.09 1.54 11.01
CA ILE A 219 -9.79 0.88 11.18
C ILE A 219 -10.03 -0.62 11.39
N VAL A 220 -9.44 -1.42 10.52
CA VAL A 220 -9.43 -2.88 10.64
C VAL A 220 -8.31 -3.29 11.60
N GLU A 221 -8.64 -4.15 12.54
CA GLU A 221 -7.64 -4.80 13.39
C GLU A 221 -7.15 -6.06 12.69
N ILE A 222 -5.85 -6.21 12.60
CA ILE A 222 -5.17 -7.37 12.01
C ILE A 222 -4.53 -8.11 13.18
N HIS A 223 -4.69 -9.44 13.25
CA HIS A 223 -4.24 -10.23 14.39
C HIS A 223 -3.15 -11.23 14.03
N GLU A 224 -3.11 -11.67 12.77
CA GLU A 224 -2.12 -12.64 12.31
C GLU A 224 -1.88 -12.59 10.80
N GLU A 225 -0.77 -13.18 10.37
CA GLU A 225 -0.49 -13.38 8.95
C GLU A 225 -1.50 -14.38 8.35
N GLY A 226 -1.94 -14.10 7.13
CA GLY A 226 -2.94 -14.92 6.42
C GLY A 226 -4.39 -14.59 6.78
N GLU A 227 -4.64 -13.66 7.71
CA GLU A 227 -5.99 -13.22 8.03
C GLU A 227 -6.68 -12.59 6.82
N GLY A 228 -7.98 -12.87 6.64
CA GLY A 228 -8.74 -12.45 5.47
C GLY A 228 -10.10 -11.88 5.80
N TRP A 229 -10.54 -10.91 4.98
CA TRP A 229 -11.84 -10.22 5.11
C TRP A 229 -12.61 -10.26 3.80
N GLU A 230 -13.89 -10.53 3.89
CA GLU A 230 -14.84 -10.32 2.79
C GLU A 230 -15.58 -9.00 3.02
N ILE A 231 -15.58 -8.13 2.00
CA ILE A 231 -16.09 -6.76 2.05
C ILE A 231 -17.05 -6.50 0.90
#